data_3d82646a7f1e883dc4c19c4522a1d520
#
_entry.id   3d82646a7f1e883dc4c19c4522a1d520
#
_cell.length_a   1.000
_cell.length_b   1.000
_cell.length_c   1.000
_cell.angle_alpha   90.00
_cell.angle_beta   90.00
_cell.angle_gamma   90.00
#
_symmetry.space_group_name_H-M   'P 1'
#
loop_
_entity.id
_entity.type
_entity.pdbx_description
1 polymer ?
#
loop_
_entity_poly.entity_id
_entity_poly.type
_entity_poly.pdbx_seq_one_letter_code
_entity_poly.pdbx_strand_id
1 'polypeptide(L)'
;MANAINWFEIPAKDLDRACSFYSSVLRGDIHREEILGQKMGFLPHGQQEVGGALVEGEGYEPSQAGPLVYLNGGLDLADPLSRVEGAGGTVVLPKTKISDEIGYMAIINDTEGNKIAFHSPQ
;
A
#
# COMPACT_ATOMS: atom_id res chain seq x y z
N MET A 1 -5.04 8.34 -23.25
CA MET A 1 -4.98 8.30 -21.78
C MET A 1 -4.07 7.18 -21.34
N ALA A 2 -3.07 7.47 -20.49
CA ALA A 2 -2.14 6.44 -20.05
C ALA A 2 -2.77 5.58 -18.93
N ASN A 3 -2.81 6.09 -17.73
CA ASN A 3 -3.38 5.37 -16.59
C ASN A 3 -4.67 6.04 -16.14
N ALA A 4 -5.59 5.24 -15.65
CA ALA A 4 -6.82 5.77 -15.09
C ALA A 4 -6.58 6.53 -13.78
N ILE A 5 -5.46 6.25 -13.11
CA ILE A 5 -5.10 6.86 -11.85
C ILE A 5 -3.78 7.60 -11.98
N ASN A 6 -3.65 8.75 -11.31
CA ASN A 6 -2.44 9.57 -11.28
C ASN A 6 -1.70 9.48 -9.96
N TRP A 7 -2.45 9.31 -8.89
CA TRP A 7 -1.94 9.40 -7.51
C TRP A 7 -2.94 8.73 -6.61
N PHE A 8 -2.48 8.20 -5.48
CA PHE A 8 -3.40 7.68 -4.47
C PHE A 8 -2.89 8.06 -3.09
N GLU A 9 -3.80 8.08 -2.12
CA GLU A 9 -3.45 8.37 -0.73
C GLU A 9 -4.09 7.32 0.19
N ILE A 10 -3.31 6.86 1.15
CA ILE A 10 -3.73 5.90 2.14
C ILE A 10 -3.71 6.60 3.49
N PRO A 11 -4.86 6.72 4.17
CA PRO A 11 -4.89 7.41 5.47
C PRO A 11 -4.16 6.62 6.54
N ALA A 12 -3.50 7.35 7.43
CA ALA A 12 -2.78 6.77 8.56
C ALA A 12 -3.18 7.49 9.85
N LYS A 13 -3.35 6.74 10.93
CA LYS A 13 -3.55 7.32 12.25
C LYS A 13 -2.23 7.74 12.86
N ASP A 14 -1.18 7.00 12.56
CA ASP A 14 0.17 7.21 13.08
C ASP A 14 1.13 7.04 11.91
N LEU A 15 1.63 8.15 11.39
CA LEU A 15 2.47 8.11 10.19
C LEU A 15 3.78 7.37 10.44
N ASP A 16 4.36 7.50 11.63
CA ASP A 16 5.59 6.77 11.96
C ASP A 16 5.38 5.28 11.87
N ARG A 17 4.29 4.80 12.44
CA ARG A 17 3.96 3.37 12.42
C ARG A 17 3.65 2.90 10.99
N ALA A 18 2.88 3.69 10.24
CA ALA A 18 2.53 3.36 8.86
C ALA A 18 3.78 3.30 7.98
N CYS A 19 4.67 4.28 8.10
CA CYS A 19 5.91 4.30 7.33
C CYS A 19 6.80 3.10 7.66
N SER A 20 6.89 2.74 8.92
CA SER A 20 7.65 1.57 9.35
C SER A 20 7.10 0.30 8.71
N PHE A 21 5.78 0.15 8.74
CA PHE A 21 5.12 -1.02 8.15
C PHE A 21 5.40 -1.12 6.64
N TYR A 22 5.09 -0.05 5.90
CA TYR A 22 5.20 -0.10 4.44
C TYR A 22 6.66 -0.14 3.96
N SER A 23 7.57 0.50 4.68
CA SER A 23 9.00 0.42 4.39
C SER A 23 9.49 -1.03 4.49
N SER A 24 9.05 -1.75 5.53
CA SER A 24 9.40 -3.16 5.71
C SER A 24 8.80 -4.04 4.62
N VAL A 25 7.50 -3.87 4.38
CA VAL A 25 6.77 -4.74 3.45
C VAL A 25 7.24 -4.54 2.01
N LEU A 26 7.40 -3.29 1.60
CA LEU A 26 7.78 -2.95 0.23
C LEU A 26 9.28 -2.92 -0.01
N ARG A 27 10.08 -2.99 1.06
CA ARG A 27 11.55 -2.92 1.01
C ARG A 27 12.02 -1.69 0.25
N GLY A 28 11.50 -0.54 0.65
CA GLY A 28 11.87 0.72 0.03
C GLY A 28 11.83 1.85 1.03
N ASP A 29 12.59 2.90 0.73
CA ASP A 29 12.62 4.09 1.56
C ASP A 29 11.35 4.89 1.35
N ILE A 30 10.84 5.47 2.43
CA ILE A 30 9.67 6.33 2.37
C ILE A 30 10.13 7.75 2.72
N HIS A 31 10.05 8.63 1.73
CA HIS A 31 10.39 10.04 1.91
C HIS A 31 9.24 10.75 2.60
N ARG A 32 9.54 11.50 3.65
CA ARG A 32 8.52 12.15 4.48
C ARG A 32 8.56 13.65 4.29
N GLU A 33 7.39 14.26 4.15
CA GLU A 33 7.24 15.71 4.07
C GLU A 33 5.95 16.13 4.75
N GLU A 34 5.88 17.43 5.06
CA GLU A 34 4.63 18.04 5.52
C GLU A 34 4.18 19.00 4.42
N ILE A 35 3.01 18.74 3.87
CA ILE A 35 2.46 19.50 2.75
C ILE A 35 1.04 19.91 3.08
N LEU A 36 0.75 21.21 2.98
CA LEU A 36 -0.58 21.75 3.24
C LEU A 36 -1.13 21.34 4.60
N GLY A 37 -0.25 21.28 5.60
CA GLY A 37 -0.63 20.91 6.97
C GLY A 37 -0.78 19.43 7.21
N GLN A 38 -0.55 18.59 6.20
CA GLN A 38 -0.65 17.14 6.32
C GLN A 38 0.73 16.51 6.38
N LYS A 39 0.88 15.48 7.21
CA LYS A 39 2.11 14.69 7.29
C LYS A 39 2.03 13.58 6.27
N MET A 40 2.99 13.53 5.36
CA MET A 40 2.98 12.58 4.24
C MET A 40 4.22 11.72 4.20
N GLY A 41 4.03 10.46 3.84
CA GLY A 41 5.12 9.54 3.56
C GLY A 41 4.93 8.99 2.15
N PHE A 42 5.87 9.31 1.25
CA PHE A 42 5.76 8.92 -0.15
C PHE A 42 6.24 7.49 -0.33
N LEU A 43 5.35 6.64 -0.88
CA LEU A 43 5.66 5.25 -1.12
C LEU A 43 6.66 5.11 -2.28
N PRO A 44 7.53 4.08 -2.23
CA PRO A 44 8.51 3.90 -3.31
C PRO A 44 7.80 3.58 -4.62
N HIS A 45 8.28 4.20 -5.69
CA HIS A 45 7.77 3.95 -7.04
C HIS A 45 8.84 4.30 -8.06
N GLY A 46 8.68 3.82 -9.29
CA GLY A 46 9.58 4.14 -10.37
C GLY A 46 9.48 5.60 -10.78
N GLN A 47 10.55 6.11 -11.39
CA GLN A 47 10.60 7.49 -11.84
C GLN A 47 9.56 7.69 -12.94
N GLN A 48 8.76 8.77 -12.82
CA GLN A 48 7.67 9.10 -13.74
C GLN A 48 6.54 8.04 -13.77
N GLU A 49 6.57 7.10 -12.84
CA GLU A 49 5.50 6.13 -12.68
C GLU A 49 4.49 6.63 -11.65
N VAL A 50 3.33 5.97 -11.59
CA VAL A 50 2.30 6.35 -10.62
C VAL A 50 2.79 6.02 -9.21
N GLY A 51 2.68 7.00 -8.32
CA GLY A 51 3.02 6.85 -6.92
C GLY A 51 1.84 7.22 -6.03
N GLY A 52 2.08 7.16 -4.74
CA GLY A 52 1.10 7.53 -3.74
C GLY A 52 1.75 7.80 -2.41
N ALA A 53 0.94 8.16 -1.44
CA ALA A 53 1.45 8.55 -0.12
C ALA A 53 0.58 8.00 1.00
N LEU A 54 1.22 7.79 2.14
CA LEU A 54 0.55 7.63 3.42
C LEU A 54 0.32 9.03 3.96
N VAL A 55 -0.86 9.32 4.49
CA VAL A 55 -1.20 10.66 4.94
C VAL A 55 -1.84 10.63 6.32
N GLU A 56 -1.24 11.40 7.24
CA GLU A 56 -1.82 11.62 8.56
C GLU A 56 -2.28 13.06 8.63
N GLY A 57 -3.56 13.28 8.92
CA GLY A 57 -4.10 14.62 9.03
C GLY A 57 -5.60 14.62 9.13
N GLU A 58 -6.15 15.80 9.30
CA GLU A 58 -7.60 15.97 9.41
C GLU A 58 -8.25 15.55 8.09
N GLY A 59 -9.31 14.73 8.19
CA GLY A 59 -10.02 14.24 7.03
C GLY A 59 -9.46 12.93 6.46
N TYR A 60 -8.37 12.40 7.03
CA TYR A 60 -7.78 11.14 6.60
C TYR A 60 -8.07 10.07 7.65
N GLU A 61 -9.14 9.31 7.45
CA GLU A 61 -9.59 8.27 8.39
C GLU A 61 -9.37 6.88 7.78
N PRO A 62 -8.50 6.04 8.38
CA PRO A 62 -8.35 4.65 7.93
C PRO A 62 -9.66 3.90 8.05
N SER A 63 -9.88 2.95 7.14
CA SER A 63 -11.15 2.24 7.06
C SER A 63 -10.99 0.92 6.32
N GLN A 64 -11.92 -0.01 6.59
CA GLN A 64 -12.07 -1.24 5.83
C GLN A 64 -12.97 -1.05 4.61
N ALA A 65 -13.64 0.10 4.52
CA ALA A 65 -14.57 0.42 3.44
C ALA A 65 -13.93 1.40 2.47
N GLY A 66 -14.60 1.67 1.36
CA GLY A 66 -14.13 2.60 0.35
C GLY A 66 -13.35 1.91 -0.76
N PRO A 67 -12.67 2.69 -1.60
CA PRO A 67 -11.90 2.11 -2.71
C PRO A 67 -10.81 1.19 -2.21
N LEU A 68 -10.55 0.12 -2.96
CA LEU A 68 -9.49 -0.81 -2.65
C LEU A 68 -8.27 -0.47 -3.50
N VAL A 69 -7.17 -0.15 -2.85
CA VAL A 69 -5.91 0.16 -3.53
C VAL A 69 -5.13 -1.13 -3.72
N TYR A 70 -4.73 -1.41 -4.97
CA TYR A 70 -3.87 -2.54 -5.29
C TYR A 70 -2.45 -2.03 -5.44
N LEU A 71 -1.59 -2.45 -4.52
CA LEU A 71 -0.17 -2.14 -4.59
C LEU A 71 0.54 -3.15 -5.49
N ASN A 72 1.61 -2.69 -6.11
CA ASN A 72 2.43 -3.54 -6.98
C ASN A 72 3.17 -4.58 -6.12
N GLY A 73 2.83 -5.84 -6.29
CA GLY A 73 3.45 -6.94 -5.56
C GLY A 73 4.75 -7.44 -6.15
N GLY A 74 5.25 -6.76 -7.19
CA GLY A 74 6.46 -7.21 -7.88
C GLY A 74 6.16 -8.33 -8.84
N LEU A 75 7.14 -9.17 -9.10
CA LEU A 75 6.96 -10.33 -9.97
C LEU A 75 6.07 -11.38 -9.31
N ASP A 76 6.21 -11.53 -8.00
CA ASP A 76 5.45 -12.50 -7.21
C ASP A 76 5.09 -11.87 -5.88
N LEU A 77 3.81 -11.64 -5.65
CA LEU A 77 3.35 -10.96 -4.45
C LEU A 77 3.60 -11.77 -3.16
N ALA A 78 3.92 -13.06 -3.28
CA ALA A 78 4.30 -13.85 -2.11
C ALA A 78 5.47 -13.23 -1.36
N ASP A 79 6.36 -12.52 -2.07
CA ASP A 79 7.50 -11.86 -1.45
C ASP A 79 7.08 -10.75 -0.47
N PRO A 80 6.42 -9.66 -0.90
CA PRO A 80 5.97 -8.66 0.07
C PRO A 80 4.96 -9.21 1.07
N LEU A 81 4.10 -10.14 0.64
CA LEU A 81 3.11 -10.72 1.53
C LEU A 81 3.76 -11.43 2.72
N SER A 82 4.91 -12.06 2.52
CA SER A 82 5.61 -12.79 3.57
C SER A 82 6.09 -11.87 4.70
N ARG A 83 6.17 -10.56 4.47
CA ARG A 83 6.64 -9.60 5.45
C ARG A 83 5.54 -8.88 6.21
N VAL A 84 4.28 -9.08 5.80
CA VAL A 84 3.15 -8.32 6.35
C VAL A 84 2.96 -8.55 7.84
N GLU A 85 2.89 -9.81 8.27
CA GLU A 85 2.59 -10.12 9.67
C GLU A 85 3.74 -9.75 10.59
N GLY A 86 4.96 -9.98 10.16
CA GLY A 86 6.13 -9.56 10.94
C GLY A 86 6.24 -8.04 11.09
N ALA A 87 5.66 -7.29 10.16
CA ALA A 87 5.67 -5.82 10.20
C ALA A 87 4.46 -5.23 10.93
N GLY A 88 3.55 -6.07 11.42
CA GLY A 88 2.42 -5.63 12.24
C GLY A 88 1.06 -5.61 11.55
N GLY A 89 0.99 -6.04 10.30
CA GLY A 89 -0.28 -6.16 9.58
C GLY A 89 -0.86 -7.57 9.69
N THR A 90 -1.94 -7.81 8.96
CA THR A 90 -2.63 -9.09 8.95
C THR A 90 -2.96 -9.50 7.53
N VAL A 91 -2.73 -10.76 7.19
CA VAL A 91 -3.15 -11.29 5.88
C VAL A 91 -4.61 -11.71 6.01
N VAL A 92 -5.49 -11.09 5.21
CA VAL A 92 -6.92 -11.36 5.21
C VAL A 92 -7.26 -12.40 4.16
N LEU A 93 -6.77 -12.19 2.94
CA LEU A 93 -6.91 -13.15 1.85
C LEU A 93 -5.52 -13.50 1.36
N PRO A 94 -5.08 -14.76 1.46
CA PRO A 94 -3.75 -15.14 1.00
C PRO A 94 -3.67 -15.07 -0.53
N LYS A 95 -2.48 -15.31 -1.06
CA LYS A 95 -2.25 -15.27 -2.50
C LYS A 95 -3.30 -16.13 -3.22
N THR A 96 -4.03 -15.51 -4.12
CA THR A 96 -5.16 -16.13 -4.81
C THR A 96 -5.07 -15.81 -6.30
N LYS A 97 -5.20 -16.81 -7.14
CA LYS A 97 -5.21 -16.60 -8.58
C LYS A 97 -6.50 -15.92 -9.02
N ILE A 98 -6.39 -14.84 -9.77
CA ILE A 98 -7.56 -14.17 -10.34
C ILE A 98 -7.92 -14.86 -11.67
N SER A 99 -6.95 -14.91 -12.58
CA SER A 99 -7.08 -15.58 -13.88
C SER A 99 -5.68 -15.71 -14.47
N ASP A 100 -5.56 -16.51 -15.54
CA ASP A 100 -4.27 -16.66 -16.24
C ASP A 100 -3.79 -15.32 -16.80
N GLU A 101 -4.71 -14.49 -17.26
CA GLU A 101 -4.35 -13.21 -17.86
C GLU A 101 -4.03 -12.13 -16.82
N ILE A 102 -4.80 -12.07 -15.75
CA ILE A 102 -4.65 -10.99 -14.76
C ILE A 102 -3.55 -11.31 -13.75
N GLY A 103 -3.44 -12.57 -13.35
CA GLY A 103 -2.45 -12.97 -12.35
C GLY A 103 -3.06 -13.22 -10.98
N TYR A 104 -2.42 -12.69 -9.94
CA TYR A 104 -2.72 -13.04 -8.56
C TYR A 104 -2.98 -11.81 -7.71
N MET A 105 -3.69 -12.02 -6.62
CA MET A 105 -3.96 -10.97 -5.64
C MET A 105 -3.90 -11.51 -4.23
N ALA A 106 -3.77 -10.61 -3.28
CA ALA A 106 -3.93 -10.90 -1.86
C ALA A 106 -4.51 -9.65 -1.20
N ILE A 107 -5.14 -9.82 -0.05
CA ILE A 107 -5.69 -8.70 0.71
C ILE A 107 -5.11 -8.74 2.11
N ILE A 108 -4.72 -7.57 2.60
CA ILE A 108 -4.18 -7.41 3.94
C ILE A 108 -4.89 -6.29 4.68
N ASN A 109 -4.75 -6.29 6.00
CA ASN A 109 -5.00 -5.11 6.81
C ASN A 109 -3.64 -4.54 7.19
N ASP A 110 -3.45 -3.25 6.99
CA ASP A 110 -2.22 -2.60 7.40
C ASP A 110 -2.24 -2.27 8.90
N THR A 111 -1.21 -1.62 9.39
CA THR A 111 -1.12 -1.27 10.82
C THR A 111 -2.10 -0.18 11.22
N GLU A 112 -2.70 0.51 10.25
CA GLU A 112 -3.58 1.64 10.50
C GLU A 112 -5.06 1.27 10.45
N GLY A 113 -5.37 0.06 10.02
CA GLY A 113 -6.75 -0.41 9.88
C GLY A 113 -7.32 -0.26 8.48
N ASN A 114 -6.49 -0.04 7.49
CA ASN A 114 -6.93 -0.01 6.09
C ASN A 114 -6.91 -1.40 5.49
N LYS A 115 -7.83 -1.64 4.55
CA LYS A 115 -7.82 -2.82 3.71
C LYS A 115 -7.06 -2.47 2.43
N ILE A 116 -6.01 -3.23 2.14
CA ILE A 116 -5.11 -3.00 1.00
C ILE A 116 -4.94 -4.32 0.26
N ALA A 117 -4.80 -4.25 -1.05
CA ALA A 117 -4.53 -5.42 -1.87
C ALA A 117 -3.15 -5.35 -2.51
N PHE A 118 -2.62 -6.51 -2.86
CA PHE A 118 -1.45 -6.63 -3.72
C PHE A 118 -1.83 -7.34 -5.01
N HIS A 119 -1.13 -7.02 -6.07
CA HIS A 119 -1.26 -7.71 -7.36
C HIS A 119 0.11 -8.06 -7.90
N SER A 120 0.22 -9.22 -8.53
CA SER A 120 1.41 -9.61 -9.28
C SER A 120 1.02 -10.54 -10.43
N PRO A 121 1.85 -10.63 -11.49
CA PRO A 121 1.53 -11.49 -12.63
C PRO A 121 1.71 -12.98 -12.32
N GLN A 122 2.54 -13.31 -11.34
CA GLN A 122 2.77 -14.71 -10.97
C GLN A 122 2.90 -14.89 -9.47
#